data_ceb10f70c7fbb3a8b41cb722d8552b84
#
_entry.id   ceb10f70c7fbb3a8b41cb722d8552b84
#
_cell.length_a   1.000
_cell.length_b   1.000
_cell.length_c   1.000
_cell.angle_alpha   90.00
_cell.angle_beta   90.00
_cell.angle_gamma   90.00
#
_symmetry.space_group_name_H-M   'P 1'
#
loop_
_entity.id
_entity.type
_entity.pdbx_description
1 polymer ?
#
loop_
_entity_poly.entity_id
_entity_poly.type
_entity_poly.pdbx_seq_one_letter_code
_entity_poly.pdbx_strand_id
1 'polypeptide(L)'
;MFGSLKQGSICYILIKGEKPILKIGTVESVSNPMPKYPTYNPSVPFGAQQETVIDAKIKAGEEVMEFQKLPTNMEVFTYSNAIVSDKKEAILSEVENMIQTSRQIVESRDYHQSVIESCDNILKQLNPQFAKEKQQEEKIGSLESEVKSLKGDLNDIKSLLQELNSSNRNSKTTSKT
;
A
#
# COMPACT_ATOMS: atom_id res chain seq x y z
N MET A 1 -14.40 23.25 1.23
CA MET A 1 -13.95 23.55 -0.17
C MET A 1 -12.60 24.24 -0.13
N PHE A 2 -11.68 23.87 -0.99
CA PHE A 2 -10.31 24.43 -0.95
C PHE A 2 -10.26 25.94 -1.17
N GLY A 3 -11.23 26.51 -1.86
CA GLY A 3 -11.33 27.98 -2.00
C GLY A 3 -11.47 28.75 -0.68
N SER A 4 -11.80 28.10 0.42
CA SER A 4 -11.89 28.70 1.76
C SER A 4 -10.64 28.47 2.61
N LEU A 5 -9.64 27.75 2.11
CA LEU A 5 -8.39 27.49 2.83
C LEU A 5 -7.66 28.81 3.11
N LYS A 6 -7.15 28.91 4.32
CA LYS A 6 -6.33 30.02 4.80
C LYS A 6 -5.12 29.46 5.56
N GLN A 7 -4.10 30.28 5.72
CA GLN A 7 -3.03 29.97 6.64
C GLN A 7 -3.57 29.62 8.02
N GLY A 8 -3.12 28.51 8.61
CA GLY A 8 -3.60 27.98 9.87
C GLY A 8 -4.78 26.99 9.74
N SER A 9 -5.38 26.83 8.55
CA SER A 9 -6.43 25.80 8.33
C SER A 9 -5.85 24.40 8.51
N ILE A 10 -6.67 23.49 9.07
CA ILE A 10 -6.30 22.08 9.21
C ILE A 10 -6.63 21.35 7.90
N CYS A 11 -5.72 20.51 7.45
CA CYS A 11 -5.91 19.61 6.32
C CYS A 11 -5.58 18.18 6.71
N TYR A 12 -6.32 17.25 6.12
CA TYR A 12 -6.15 15.82 6.29
C TYR A 12 -5.60 15.24 5.00
N ILE A 13 -4.52 14.46 5.09
CA ILE A 13 -3.80 13.89 3.95
C ILE A 13 -3.73 12.40 4.15
N LEU A 14 -4.45 11.65 3.31
CA LEU A 14 -4.43 10.21 3.29
C LEU A 14 -3.47 9.75 2.19
N ILE A 15 -2.33 9.20 2.57
CA ILE A 15 -1.35 8.64 1.64
C ILE A 15 -1.74 7.19 1.38
N LYS A 16 -2.03 6.87 0.11
CA LYS A 16 -2.36 5.51 -0.35
C LYS A 16 -1.07 4.74 -0.66
N GLY A 17 -0.96 3.53 -0.15
CA GLY A 17 0.17 2.63 -0.37
C GLY A 17 -0.19 1.24 0.13
N GLU A 18 0.78 0.36 0.27
CA GLU A 18 0.57 -0.95 0.90
C GLU A 18 -0.06 -0.84 2.29
N LYS A 19 0.35 0.18 3.03
CA LYS A 19 -0.23 0.56 4.32
C LYS A 19 -0.66 2.02 4.23
N PRO A 20 -1.96 2.32 4.16
CA PRO A 20 -2.44 3.69 4.16
C PRO A 20 -2.04 4.44 5.43
N ILE A 21 -1.60 5.69 5.27
CA ILE A 21 -1.14 6.54 6.38
C ILE A 21 -1.92 7.84 6.34
N LEU A 22 -2.50 8.22 7.48
CA LEU A 22 -3.13 9.53 7.67
C LEU A 22 -2.11 10.51 8.26
N LYS A 23 -1.92 11.64 7.59
CA LYS A 23 -1.20 12.79 8.12
C LYS A 23 -2.18 13.94 8.32
N ILE A 24 -2.09 14.61 9.46
CA ILE A 24 -2.87 15.82 9.75
C ILE A 24 -1.88 16.98 9.75
N GLY A 25 -2.14 17.97 8.93
CA GLY A 25 -1.25 19.11 8.79
C GLY A 25 -2.00 20.44 8.89
N THR A 26 -1.21 21.49 9.06
CA THR A 26 -1.68 22.88 9.08
C THR A 26 -1.18 23.58 7.82
N VAL A 27 -2.04 24.34 7.19
CA VAL A 27 -1.71 25.13 6.01
C VAL A 27 -0.72 26.23 6.40
N GLU A 28 0.49 26.22 5.85
CA GLU A 28 1.49 27.27 6.03
C GLU A 28 1.28 28.44 5.09
N SER A 29 0.94 28.15 3.84
CA SER A 29 0.67 29.18 2.83
C SER A 29 -0.30 28.67 1.77
N VAL A 30 -1.07 29.59 1.21
CA VAL A 30 -2.00 29.38 0.11
C VAL A 30 -1.79 30.48 -0.92
N SER A 31 -1.77 30.11 -2.19
CA SER A 31 -1.73 31.10 -3.28
C SER A 31 -3.08 31.79 -3.45
N ASN A 32 -3.09 32.91 -4.13
CA ASN A 32 -4.34 33.48 -4.62
C ASN A 32 -4.97 32.52 -5.65
N PRO A 33 -6.31 32.45 -5.72
CA PRO A 33 -7.00 31.69 -6.75
C PRO A 33 -6.58 32.14 -8.15
N MET A 34 -6.19 31.17 -8.98
CA MET A 34 -5.78 31.41 -10.37
C MET A 34 -6.58 30.49 -11.30
N PRO A 35 -6.80 30.90 -12.57
CA PRO A 35 -7.42 30.02 -13.55
C PRO A 35 -6.60 28.74 -13.75
N LYS A 36 -7.25 27.59 -13.78
CA LYS A 36 -6.60 26.29 -14.02
C LYS A 36 -5.86 26.24 -15.36
N TYR A 37 -6.43 26.93 -16.36
CA TYR A 37 -5.87 27.09 -17.69
C TYR A 37 -5.67 28.58 -17.97
N PRO A 38 -4.46 29.10 -17.85
CA PRO A 38 -4.19 30.53 -18.05
C PRO A 38 -4.29 30.97 -19.51
N THR A 39 -4.32 30.02 -20.46
CA THR A 39 -4.38 30.33 -21.91
C THR A 39 -5.82 30.32 -22.37
N TYR A 40 -6.18 31.31 -23.24
CA TYR A 40 -7.47 31.35 -23.90
C TYR A 40 -7.77 30.01 -24.59
N ASN A 41 -8.84 29.35 -24.18
CA ASN A 41 -9.32 28.13 -24.82
C ASN A 41 -10.55 28.49 -25.66
N PRO A 42 -10.46 28.53 -27.01
CA PRO A 42 -11.57 28.91 -27.88
C PRO A 42 -12.75 27.91 -27.82
N SER A 43 -12.52 26.71 -27.24
CA SER A 43 -13.56 25.68 -27.04
C SER A 43 -14.44 25.93 -25.82
N VAL A 44 -14.08 26.87 -24.94
CA VAL A 44 -14.87 27.23 -23.76
C VAL A 44 -15.78 28.40 -24.12
N PRO A 45 -17.12 28.23 -24.02
CA PRO A 45 -18.05 29.31 -24.32
C PRO A 45 -17.76 30.57 -23.50
N PHE A 46 -17.88 31.72 -24.12
CA PHE A 46 -17.71 33.01 -23.45
C PHE A 46 -18.72 33.10 -22.28
N GLY A 47 -18.23 33.15 -21.03
CA GLY A 47 -19.06 33.15 -19.82
C GLY A 47 -19.14 31.84 -19.06
N ALA A 48 -18.52 30.74 -19.52
CA ALA A 48 -18.36 29.55 -18.70
C ALA A 48 -17.44 29.86 -17.51
N GLN A 49 -17.85 29.48 -16.32
CA GLN A 49 -17.04 29.64 -15.11
C GLN A 49 -15.72 28.87 -15.31
N GLN A 50 -14.62 29.60 -15.42
CA GLN A 50 -13.30 28.96 -15.46
C GLN A 50 -13.04 28.29 -14.10
N GLU A 51 -12.67 27.03 -14.15
CA GLU A 51 -12.18 26.33 -12.95
C GLU A 51 -10.99 27.11 -12.38
N THR A 52 -11.11 27.49 -11.13
CA THR A 52 -10.03 28.15 -10.38
C THR A 52 -9.34 27.16 -9.47
N VAL A 53 -8.05 27.32 -9.33
CA VAL A 53 -7.18 26.48 -8.51
C VAL A 53 -6.32 27.32 -7.58
N ILE A 54 -5.86 26.70 -6.52
CA ILE A 54 -4.89 27.27 -5.58
C ILE A 54 -3.72 26.31 -5.40
N ASP A 55 -2.58 26.83 -5.02
CA ASP A 55 -1.46 26.07 -4.53
C ASP A 55 -1.40 26.22 -3.02
N ALA A 56 -1.19 25.11 -2.30
CA ALA A 56 -1.13 25.09 -0.84
C ALA A 56 0.09 24.34 -0.34
N LYS A 57 0.77 24.93 0.66
CA LYS A 57 1.81 24.24 1.43
C LYS A 57 1.23 23.84 2.78
N ILE A 58 1.32 22.56 3.09
CA ILE A 58 0.75 21.97 4.31
C ILE A 58 1.87 21.34 5.11
N LYS A 59 2.03 21.78 6.36
CA LYS A 59 2.99 21.23 7.29
C LYS A 59 2.34 20.14 8.14
N ALA A 60 2.82 18.92 8.02
CA ALA A 60 2.39 17.77 8.81
C ALA A 60 3.56 17.22 9.63
N GLY A 61 3.61 17.59 10.90
CA GLY A 61 4.78 17.33 11.75
C GLY A 61 6.01 18.13 11.29
N GLU A 62 7.08 17.43 10.94
CA GLU A 62 8.33 18.05 10.42
C GLU A 62 8.34 18.17 8.89
N GLU A 63 7.42 17.52 8.19
CA GLU A 63 7.35 17.54 6.73
C GLU A 63 6.44 18.66 6.22
N VAL A 64 6.91 19.33 5.16
CA VAL A 64 6.10 20.27 4.39
C VAL A 64 5.76 19.63 3.05
N MET A 65 4.48 19.49 2.77
CA MET A 65 3.97 18.94 1.53
C MET A 65 3.35 20.04 0.68
N GLU A 66 3.72 20.08 -0.60
CA GLU A 66 3.20 21.06 -1.55
C GLU A 66 2.15 20.41 -2.45
N PHE A 67 0.97 21.01 -2.49
CA PHE A 67 -0.14 20.61 -3.34
C PHE A 67 -0.44 21.72 -4.33
N GLN A 68 -0.20 21.44 -5.61
CA GLN A 68 -0.41 22.41 -6.68
C GLN A 68 -1.75 22.16 -7.36
N LYS A 69 -2.38 23.24 -7.83
CA LYS A 69 -3.62 23.21 -8.61
C LYS A 69 -4.79 22.51 -7.90
N LEU A 70 -4.94 22.72 -6.60
CA LEU A 70 -6.12 22.27 -5.87
C LEU A 70 -7.36 23.03 -6.36
N PRO A 71 -8.42 22.34 -6.85
CA PRO A 71 -9.63 22.99 -7.31
C PRO A 71 -10.38 23.70 -6.18
N THR A 72 -10.67 24.98 -6.37
CA THR A 72 -11.30 25.79 -5.28
C THR A 72 -12.70 25.34 -4.92
N ASN A 73 -13.42 24.69 -5.84
CA ASN A 73 -14.80 24.22 -5.70
C ASN A 73 -14.90 22.78 -5.17
N MET A 74 -13.80 22.13 -4.86
CA MET A 74 -13.78 20.76 -4.33
C MET A 74 -13.40 20.75 -2.84
N GLU A 75 -13.80 19.69 -2.14
CA GLU A 75 -13.45 19.42 -0.73
C GLU A 75 -12.43 18.31 -0.60
N VAL A 76 -12.33 17.46 -1.65
CA VAL A 76 -11.41 16.34 -1.73
C VAL A 76 -10.68 16.40 -3.07
N PHE A 77 -9.39 16.18 -3.05
CA PHE A 77 -8.60 16.12 -4.26
C PHE A 77 -7.56 15.00 -4.16
N THR A 78 -7.46 14.20 -5.22
CA THR A 78 -6.45 13.15 -5.32
C THR A 78 -5.23 13.69 -6.04
N TYR A 79 -4.11 13.71 -5.36
CA TYR A 79 -2.83 14.17 -5.87
C TYR A 79 -1.83 13.00 -5.84
N SER A 80 -1.53 12.42 -7.01
CA SER A 80 -0.70 11.23 -7.12
C SER A 80 -1.23 10.08 -6.25
N ASN A 81 -0.50 9.69 -5.22
CA ASN A 81 -0.88 8.64 -4.26
C ASN A 81 -1.51 9.19 -2.96
N ALA A 82 -1.75 10.49 -2.88
CA ALA A 82 -2.33 11.13 -1.70
C ALA A 82 -3.72 11.71 -1.98
N ILE A 83 -4.60 11.61 -1.01
CA ILE A 83 -5.89 12.31 -0.98
C ILE A 83 -5.80 13.40 0.05
N VAL A 84 -6.14 14.61 -0.34
CA VAL A 84 -6.15 15.79 0.51
C VAL A 84 -7.58 16.29 0.70
N SER A 85 -7.92 16.66 1.92
CA SER A 85 -9.20 17.29 2.25
C SER A 85 -9.06 18.29 3.39
N ASP A 86 -9.89 19.34 3.35
CA ASP A 86 -10.12 20.26 4.47
C ASP A 86 -11.14 19.70 5.48
N LYS A 87 -11.75 18.55 5.17
CA LYS A 87 -12.78 17.90 6.02
C LYS A 87 -12.37 16.50 6.42
N LYS A 88 -12.49 16.24 7.71
CA LYS A 88 -12.24 14.93 8.31
C LYS A 88 -13.21 13.86 7.75
N GLU A 89 -14.48 14.24 7.62
CA GLU A 89 -15.57 13.35 7.18
C GLU A 89 -15.33 12.80 5.79
N ALA A 90 -14.77 13.61 4.90
CA ALA A 90 -14.43 13.19 3.55
C ALA A 90 -13.31 12.13 3.53
N ILE A 91 -12.32 12.26 4.40
CA ILE A 91 -11.28 11.25 4.56
C ILE A 91 -11.82 9.97 5.22
N LEU A 92 -12.73 10.10 6.19
CA LEU A 92 -13.40 8.93 6.79
C LEU A 92 -14.14 8.10 5.73
N SER A 93 -14.96 8.75 4.90
CA SER A 93 -15.65 8.08 3.79
C SER A 93 -14.67 7.36 2.84
N GLU A 94 -13.55 7.98 2.53
CA GLU A 94 -12.54 7.36 1.65
C GLU A 94 -11.89 6.13 2.29
N VAL A 95 -11.58 6.20 3.59
CA VAL A 95 -11.05 5.06 4.35
C VAL A 95 -12.06 3.92 4.42
N GLU A 96 -13.34 4.21 4.64
CA GLU A 96 -14.42 3.23 4.64
C GLU A 96 -14.55 2.54 3.28
N ASN A 97 -14.50 3.31 2.19
CA ASN A 97 -14.50 2.77 0.83
C ASN A 97 -13.29 1.85 0.57
N MET A 98 -12.11 2.24 1.04
CA MET A 98 -10.90 1.40 0.93
C MET A 98 -11.05 0.09 1.70
N ILE A 99 -11.60 0.12 2.92
CA ILE A 99 -11.87 -1.08 3.72
C ILE A 99 -12.85 -1.99 2.99
N GLN A 100 -13.94 -1.44 2.48
CA GLN A 100 -14.98 -2.21 1.80
C GLN A 100 -14.44 -2.86 0.52
N THR A 101 -13.69 -2.11 -0.28
CA THR A 101 -13.04 -2.64 -1.49
C THR A 101 -12.06 -3.76 -1.15
N SER A 102 -11.23 -3.56 -0.11
CA SER A 102 -10.27 -4.58 0.32
C SER A 102 -10.96 -5.84 0.83
N ARG A 103 -12.08 -5.71 1.57
CA ARG A 103 -12.89 -6.87 2.00
C ARG A 103 -13.45 -7.64 0.81
N GLN A 104 -14.01 -6.96 -0.18
CA GLN A 104 -14.52 -7.61 -1.40
C GLN A 104 -13.43 -8.39 -2.14
N ILE A 105 -12.22 -7.83 -2.23
CA ILE A 105 -11.08 -8.51 -2.86
C ILE A 105 -10.71 -9.77 -2.07
N VAL A 106 -10.66 -9.69 -0.74
CA VAL A 106 -10.36 -10.85 0.11
C VAL A 106 -11.44 -11.92 0.02
N GLU A 107 -12.71 -11.52 0.03
CA GLU A 107 -13.85 -12.43 -0.09
C GLU A 107 -13.94 -13.11 -1.46
N SER A 108 -13.49 -12.44 -2.52
CA SER A 108 -13.44 -13.01 -3.87
C SER A 108 -12.29 -13.99 -4.11
N ARG A 109 -11.40 -14.18 -3.14
CA ARG A 109 -10.23 -15.05 -3.26
C ARG A 109 -10.59 -16.49 -3.62
N ASP A 110 -11.57 -17.07 -2.93
CA ASP A 110 -11.95 -18.47 -3.12
C ASP A 110 -12.57 -18.69 -4.50
N TYR A 111 -13.33 -17.71 -5.00
CA TYR A 111 -13.83 -17.73 -6.37
C TYR A 111 -12.67 -17.73 -7.38
N HIS A 112 -11.73 -16.84 -7.26
CA HIS A 112 -10.59 -16.76 -8.17
C HIS A 112 -9.69 -18.00 -8.09
N GLN A 113 -9.53 -18.58 -6.91
CA GLN A 113 -8.82 -19.85 -6.73
C GLN A 113 -9.51 -20.98 -7.50
N SER A 114 -10.82 -21.10 -7.38
CA SER A 114 -11.61 -22.09 -8.13
C SER A 114 -11.52 -21.90 -9.66
N VAL A 115 -11.51 -20.63 -10.12
CA VAL A 115 -11.31 -20.32 -11.55
C VAL A 115 -9.92 -20.76 -12.02
N ILE A 116 -8.88 -20.50 -11.25
CA ILE A 116 -7.49 -20.92 -11.56
C ILE A 116 -7.43 -22.44 -11.69
N GLU A 117 -7.95 -23.18 -10.71
CA GLU A 117 -7.96 -24.64 -10.71
C GLU A 117 -8.71 -25.21 -11.92
N SER A 118 -9.86 -24.60 -12.26
CA SER A 118 -10.65 -24.99 -13.42
C SER A 118 -9.90 -24.72 -14.74
N CYS A 119 -9.25 -23.58 -14.86
CA CYS A 119 -8.43 -23.23 -16.02
C CYS A 119 -7.20 -24.14 -16.15
N ASP A 120 -6.52 -24.46 -15.05
CA ASP A 120 -5.41 -25.42 -15.02
C ASP A 120 -5.86 -26.80 -15.51
N ASN A 121 -7.04 -27.27 -15.11
CA ASN A 121 -7.59 -28.54 -15.57
C ASN A 121 -7.90 -28.51 -17.07
N ILE A 122 -8.44 -27.43 -17.58
CA ILE A 122 -8.68 -27.24 -19.02
C ILE A 122 -7.34 -27.27 -19.80
N LEU A 123 -6.32 -26.56 -19.30
CA LEU A 123 -5.00 -26.55 -19.92
C LEU A 123 -4.35 -27.94 -19.92
N LYS A 124 -4.47 -28.71 -18.85
CA LYS A 124 -3.99 -30.10 -18.78
C LYS A 124 -4.68 -31.00 -19.83
N GLN A 125 -5.98 -30.77 -20.08
CA GLN A 125 -6.73 -31.53 -21.11
C GLN A 125 -6.35 -31.14 -22.54
N LEU A 126 -6.14 -29.85 -22.79
CA LEU A 126 -5.82 -29.33 -24.13
C LEU A 126 -4.35 -29.49 -24.50
N ASN A 127 -3.46 -29.50 -23.55
CA ASN A 127 -2.02 -29.57 -23.76
C ASN A 127 -1.35 -30.61 -22.82
N PRO A 128 -1.09 -31.85 -23.30
CA PRO A 128 -0.41 -32.89 -22.50
C PRO A 128 0.99 -32.50 -22.02
N GLN A 129 1.68 -31.62 -22.76
CA GLN A 129 2.97 -31.09 -22.33
C GLN A 129 2.86 -30.22 -21.09
N PHE A 130 1.85 -29.34 -21.06
CA PHE A 130 1.56 -28.51 -19.89
C PHE A 130 1.27 -29.36 -18.64
N ALA A 131 0.58 -30.50 -18.80
CA ALA A 131 0.34 -31.43 -17.69
C ALA A 131 1.64 -31.98 -17.09
N LYS A 132 2.64 -32.29 -17.93
CA LYS A 132 3.96 -32.77 -17.47
C LYS A 132 4.77 -31.67 -16.77
N GLU A 133 4.75 -30.46 -17.33
CA GLU A 133 5.44 -29.29 -16.75
C GLU A 133 4.86 -28.96 -15.37
N LYS A 134 3.54 -28.97 -15.25
CA LYS A 134 2.86 -28.71 -13.95
C LYS A 134 3.19 -29.76 -12.90
N GLN A 135 3.25 -31.06 -13.29
CA GLN A 135 3.69 -32.12 -12.38
C GLN A 135 5.14 -31.95 -11.92
N GLN A 136 6.03 -31.47 -12.80
CA GLN A 136 7.40 -31.20 -12.43
C GLN A 136 7.49 -30.01 -11.47
N GLU A 137 6.73 -28.96 -11.72
CA GLU A 137 6.65 -27.77 -10.86
C GLU A 137 6.14 -28.13 -9.46
N GLU A 138 5.08 -28.93 -9.36
CA GLU A 138 4.56 -29.43 -8.08
C GLU A 138 5.59 -30.27 -7.31
N LYS A 139 6.34 -31.13 -8.01
CA LYS A 139 7.43 -31.90 -7.40
C LYS A 139 8.58 -31.04 -6.92
N ILE A 140 8.95 -30.03 -7.70
CA ILE A 140 10.00 -29.07 -7.31
C ILE A 140 9.56 -28.32 -6.06
N GLY A 141 8.33 -27.80 -6.00
CA GLY A 141 7.79 -27.12 -4.84
C GLY A 141 7.75 -27.99 -3.57
N SER A 142 7.39 -29.28 -3.72
CA SER A 142 7.42 -30.24 -2.61
C SER A 142 8.86 -30.47 -2.11
N LEU A 143 9.80 -30.69 -3.00
CA LEU A 143 11.21 -30.87 -2.67
C LEU A 143 11.83 -29.63 -2.03
N GLU A 144 11.50 -28.44 -2.52
CA GLU A 144 11.96 -27.19 -1.91
C GLU A 144 11.42 -27.03 -0.47
N SER A 145 10.16 -27.41 -0.22
CA SER A 145 9.58 -27.40 1.12
C SER A 145 10.26 -28.40 2.06
N GLU A 146 10.56 -29.62 1.59
CA GLU A 146 11.30 -30.63 2.36
C GLU A 146 12.73 -30.16 2.67
N VAL A 147 13.43 -29.61 1.68
CA VAL A 147 14.78 -29.07 1.86
C VAL A 147 14.77 -27.93 2.90
N LYS A 148 13.74 -27.09 2.88
CA LYS A 148 13.60 -26.01 3.87
C LYS A 148 13.35 -26.55 5.28
N SER A 149 12.54 -27.60 5.42
CA SER A 149 12.30 -28.28 6.71
C SER A 149 13.58 -28.92 7.23
N LEU A 150 14.26 -29.71 6.40
CA LEU A 150 15.53 -30.36 6.77
C LEU A 150 16.61 -29.35 7.17
N LYS A 151 16.65 -28.19 6.51
CA LYS A 151 17.54 -27.09 6.90
C LYS A 151 17.23 -26.51 8.28
N GLY A 152 15.95 -26.46 8.61
CA GLY A 152 15.46 -26.10 9.96
C GLY A 152 15.96 -27.11 10.99
N ASP A 153 15.69 -28.39 10.77
CA ASP A 153 16.08 -29.49 11.68
C ASP A 153 17.59 -29.57 11.89
N LEU A 154 18.38 -29.34 10.81
CA LEU A 154 19.84 -29.28 10.91
C LEU A 154 20.33 -28.09 11.77
N ASN A 155 19.68 -26.94 11.68
CA ASN A 155 20.01 -25.79 12.52
C ASN A 155 19.68 -26.06 14.00
N ASP A 156 18.56 -26.73 14.26
CA ASP A 156 18.16 -27.09 15.63
C ASP A 156 19.13 -28.12 16.23
N ILE A 157 19.52 -29.16 15.47
CA ILE A 157 20.52 -30.13 15.87
C ILE A 157 21.87 -29.43 16.17
N LYS A 158 22.27 -28.49 15.31
CA LYS A 158 23.52 -27.74 15.50
C LYS A 158 23.48 -26.90 16.77
N SER A 159 22.33 -26.29 17.07
CA SER A 159 22.14 -25.51 18.31
C SER A 159 22.23 -26.41 19.54
N LEU A 160 21.58 -27.57 19.54
CA LEU A 160 21.63 -28.55 20.61
C LEU A 160 23.05 -29.10 20.85
N LEU A 161 23.80 -29.35 19.78
CA LEU A 161 25.21 -29.78 19.88
C LEU A 161 26.10 -28.69 20.48
N GLN A 162 25.85 -27.43 20.19
CA GLN A 162 26.57 -26.30 20.79
C GLN A 162 26.26 -26.18 22.27
N GLU A 163 25.01 -26.34 22.68
CA GLU A 163 24.60 -26.34 24.09
C GLU A 163 25.23 -27.52 24.86
N LEU A 164 25.22 -28.72 24.32
CA LEU A 164 25.87 -29.89 24.92
C LEU A 164 27.38 -29.71 25.07
N ASN A 165 28.05 -29.14 24.08
CA ASN A 165 29.47 -28.86 24.13
C ASN A 165 29.81 -27.76 25.17
N SER A 166 28.97 -26.78 25.36
CA SER A 166 29.16 -25.75 26.38
C SER A 166 28.92 -26.28 27.80
N SER A 167 27.91 -27.14 27.98
CA SER A 167 27.64 -27.81 29.27
C SER A 167 28.76 -28.74 29.68
N ASN A 168 29.34 -29.48 28.72
CA ASN A 168 30.42 -30.42 28.97
C ASN A 168 31.78 -29.73 29.30
N ARG A 169 31.97 -28.50 28.82
CA ARG A 169 33.12 -27.67 29.22
C ARG A 169 33.00 -27.15 30.64
N ASN A 170 31.80 -26.78 31.09
CA ASN A 170 31.57 -26.30 32.45
C ASN A 170 31.68 -27.39 33.51
N SER A 171 31.34 -28.66 33.19
CA SER A 171 31.49 -29.79 34.12
C SER A 171 32.94 -30.22 34.32
N LYS A 172 33.86 -29.93 33.39
CA LYS A 172 35.29 -30.23 33.54
C LYS A 172 36.08 -29.21 34.36
N THR A 173 35.54 -28.04 34.60
CA THR A 173 36.20 -27.00 35.42
C THR A 173 35.88 -27.11 36.92
N THR A 174 34.84 -27.85 37.32
CA THR A 174 34.44 -28.02 38.73
C THR A 174 35.04 -29.26 39.41
N SER A 175 35.84 -30.09 38.73
CA SER A 175 36.49 -31.28 39.32
C SER A 175 38.00 -31.14 39.53
N LYS A 176 38.51 -29.90 39.61
CA LYS A 176 39.91 -29.61 40.05
C LYS A 176 39.89 -28.52 41.11
N THR A 177 39.45 -28.87 42.30
CA THR A 177 39.79 -28.16 43.56
C THR A 177 39.90 -29.20 44.68
#